data_6d21926d7eef1a8dd7348a1e365c4a7b
#
_entry.id   6d21926d7eef1a8dd7348a1e365c4a7b
#
_cell.length_a   1.000
_cell.length_b   1.000
_cell.length_c   1.000
_cell.angle_alpha   90.00
_cell.angle_beta   90.00
_cell.angle_gamma   90.00
#
_symmetry.space_group_name_H-M   'P 1'
#
loop_
_entity.id
_entity.type
_entity.pdbx_description
1 polymer ?
#
loop_
_entity_poly.entity_id
_entity_poly.type
_entity_poly.pdbx_seq_one_letter_code
_entity_poly.pdbx_strand_id
1 'polypeptide(L)' 'MWFNYTITDLSTFESEGVALEIEEHEARTYGVRLAHDVLKAMPELSSMGVCVVVYDMDEQPVSIVPLDPIQ' A
#
# COMPACT_ATOMS: atom_id res chain seq x y z
N MET A 1 14.02 -10.00 0.32
CA MET A 1 14.14 -8.56 0.62
C MET A 1 13.02 -8.10 1.54
N TRP A 2 13.31 -7.11 2.35
CA TRP A 2 12.31 -6.51 3.23
C TRP A 2 11.67 -5.31 2.57
N PHE A 3 10.36 -5.22 2.68
CA PHE A 3 9.59 -4.07 2.20
C PHE A 3 8.65 -3.60 3.30
N ASN A 4 8.36 -2.30 3.31
CA ASN A 4 7.44 -1.73 4.27
C ASN A 4 6.18 -1.29 3.52
N TYR A 5 5.02 -1.72 4.02
CA TYR A 5 3.73 -1.42 3.42
C TYR A 5 2.99 -0.43 4.31
N THR A 6 2.68 0.74 3.77
CA THR A 6 2.03 1.81 4.50
C THR A 6 0.74 2.21 3.79
N ILE A 7 -0.32 2.42 4.55
CA ILE A 7 -1.60 2.90 4.01
C ILE A 7 -1.67 4.39 4.31
N THR A 8 -1.83 5.22 3.28
CA THR A 8 -1.77 6.66 3.45
C THR A 8 -2.58 7.37 2.37
N ASP A 9 -3.02 8.60 2.68
CA ASP A 9 -3.61 9.49 1.69
C ASP A 9 -2.57 10.47 1.12
N LEU A 10 -1.31 10.27 1.51
CA LEU A 10 -0.17 11.10 1.10
C LEU A 10 -0.25 12.55 1.60
N SER A 11 -1.10 12.81 2.55
CA SER A 11 -1.31 14.14 3.08
C SER A 11 -1.43 14.14 4.60
N THR A 12 -2.57 13.74 5.13
CA THR A 12 -2.85 13.85 6.56
C THR A 12 -2.92 12.52 7.29
N PHE A 13 -3.16 11.44 6.58
CA PHE A 13 -3.30 10.12 7.19
C PHE A 13 -2.18 9.19 6.76
N GLU A 14 -1.59 8.51 7.73
CA GLU A 14 -0.57 7.51 7.46
C GLU A 14 -0.61 6.46 8.55
N SER A 15 -0.84 5.22 8.16
CA SER A 15 -0.84 4.11 9.13
C SER A 15 0.59 3.75 9.49
N GLU A 16 0.73 2.97 10.56
CA GLU A 16 2.02 2.38 10.88
C GLU A 16 2.37 1.38 9.77
N GLY A 17 3.62 1.41 9.34
CA GLY A 17 4.09 0.51 8.31
C GLY A 17 4.20 -0.91 8.83
N VAL A 18 3.99 -1.87 7.95
CA VAL A 18 4.20 -3.29 8.23
C VAL A 18 5.34 -3.77 7.36
N ALA A 19 6.39 -4.29 8.02
CA ALA A 19 7.55 -4.80 7.31
C ALA A 19 7.33 -6.28 6.99
N LEU A 20 7.54 -6.65 5.74
CA LEU A 20 7.40 -8.03 5.29
C LEU A 20 8.60 -8.42 4.46
N GLU A 21 9.06 -9.64 4.66
CA GLU A 21 10.10 -10.21 3.80
C GLU A 21 9.43 -10.92 2.63
N ILE A 22 9.72 -10.48 1.42
CA ILE A 22 9.06 -10.98 0.24
C ILE A 22 10.00 -10.83 -0.96
N GLU A 23 9.81 -11.63 -1.98
CA GLU A 23 10.61 -11.51 -3.20
C GLU A 23 10.28 -10.19 -3.90
N GLU A 24 11.31 -9.56 -4.46
CA GLU A 24 11.14 -8.26 -5.09
C GLU A 24 10.05 -8.25 -6.15
N HIS A 25 10.01 -9.29 -6.98
CA HIS A 25 9.04 -9.37 -8.06
C HIS A 25 7.61 -9.57 -7.57
N GLU A 26 7.44 -9.96 -6.30
CA GLU A 26 6.12 -10.14 -5.71
C GLU A 26 5.67 -8.97 -4.86
N ALA A 27 6.57 -8.01 -4.61
CA ALA A 27 6.27 -6.90 -3.70
C ALA A 27 5.07 -6.09 -4.17
N ARG A 28 4.99 -5.76 -5.46
CA ARG A 28 3.86 -5.00 -5.99
C ARG A 28 2.58 -5.82 -5.97
N THR A 29 2.67 -7.09 -6.31
CA THR A 29 1.51 -7.97 -6.32
C THR A 29 0.90 -8.07 -4.92
N TYR A 30 1.75 -8.18 -3.92
CA TYR A 30 1.29 -8.19 -2.53
C TYR A 30 0.62 -6.86 -2.18
N GLY A 31 1.20 -5.74 -2.63
CA GLY A 31 0.62 -4.43 -2.40
C GLY A 31 -0.77 -4.28 -3.01
N VAL A 32 -0.95 -4.81 -4.23
CA VAL A 32 -2.26 -4.81 -4.89
C VAL A 32 -3.27 -5.62 -4.10
N ARG A 33 -2.86 -6.80 -3.63
CA ARG A 33 -3.74 -7.65 -2.81
C ARG A 33 -4.12 -6.95 -1.51
N LEU A 34 -3.14 -6.33 -0.86
CA LEU A 34 -3.38 -5.61 0.39
C LEU A 34 -4.36 -4.46 0.17
N ALA A 35 -4.18 -3.70 -0.91
CA ALA A 35 -5.08 -2.61 -1.25
C ALA A 35 -6.51 -3.12 -1.43
N HIS A 36 -6.65 -4.24 -2.12
CA HIS A 36 -7.95 -4.86 -2.37
C HIS A 36 -8.60 -5.29 -1.06
N ASP A 37 -7.83 -5.92 -0.18
CA ASP A 37 -8.34 -6.40 1.10
C ASP A 37 -8.75 -5.26 2.02
N VAL A 38 -7.97 -4.18 2.04
CA VAL A 38 -8.28 -3.01 2.85
C VAL A 38 -9.57 -2.35 2.35
N LEU A 39 -9.71 -2.21 1.04
CA LEU A 39 -10.91 -1.62 0.46
C LEU A 39 -12.15 -2.47 0.76
N LYS A 40 -11.99 -3.78 0.72
CA LYS A 40 -13.09 -4.70 1.02
C LYS A 40 -13.52 -4.59 2.49
N ALA A 41 -12.55 -4.42 3.39
CA ALA A 41 -12.83 -4.31 4.82
C ALA A 41 -13.36 -2.93 5.19
N MET A 42 -12.91 -1.89 4.51
CA MET A 42 -13.26 -0.49 4.80
C MET A 42 -13.59 0.25 3.51
N PRO A 43 -14.76 -0.05 2.91
CA PRO A 43 -15.10 0.54 1.60
C PRO A 43 -15.21 2.06 1.62
N GLU A 44 -15.39 2.67 2.78
CA GLU A 44 -15.43 4.13 2.89
C GLU A 44 -14.11 4.79 2.52
N LEU A 45 -13.03 4.06 2.49
CA LEU A 45 -11.73 4.62 2.12
C LEU A 45 -11.60 4.86 0.61
N SER A 46 -12.48 4.28 -0.20
CA SER A 46 -12.37 4.36 -1.65
C SER A 46 -12.44 5.78 -2.20
N SER A 47 -13.13 6.67 -1.52
CA SER A 47 -13.30 8.05 -1.99
C SER A 47 -12.37 9.03 -1.28
N MET A 48 -11.41 8.54 -0.51
CA MET A 48 -10.56 9.37 0.33
C MET A 48 -9.14 9.56 -0.21
N GLY A 49 -8.86 9.07 -1.40
CA GLY A 49 -7.54 9.19 -1.98
C GLY A 49 -6.48 8.34 -1.30
N VAL A 50 -6.90 7.28 -0.62
CA VAL A 50 -6.00 6.42 0.13
C VAL A 50 -5.31 5.42 -0.81
N CYS A 51 -4.06 5.14 -0.53
CA CYS A 51 -3.29 4.17 -1.30
C CYS A 51 -2.37 3.36 -0.39
N VAL A 52 -1.85 2.27 -0.94
CA VAL A 52 -0.80 1.50 -0.29
C VAL A 52 0.52 1.89 -0.94
N VAL A 53 1.47 2.35 -0.14
CA VAL A 53 2.80 2.68 -0.62
C VAL A 53 3.76 1.60 -0.12
N VAL A 54 4.53 1.06 -1.05
CA VAL A 54 5.52 0.05 -0.74
C VAL A 54 6.89 0.71 -0.76
N TYR A 55 7.60 0.65 0.37
CA TYR A 55 8.94 1.21 0.50
C TYR A 55 9.97 0.10 0.57
N ASP A 56 11.15 0.35 0.02
CA ASP A 56 12.27 -0.55 0.19
C ASP A 56 13.00 -0.25 1.51
N MET A 57 14.13 -0.90 1.74
CA MET A 57 14.89 -0.73 2.98
C MET A 57 15.55 0.64 3.10
N ASP A 58 15.69 1.35 2.00
CA ASP A 58 16.24 2.71 1.99
C ASP A 58 15.13 3.75 2.07
N GLU A 59 13.91 3.32 2.42
CA GLU A 59 12.74 4.16 2.55
C GLU A 59 12.37 4.86 1.24
N GLN A 60 12.72 4.24 0.11
CA GLN A 60 12.34 4.75 -1.19
C GLN A 60 11.06 4.08 -1.65
N PRO A 61 10.07 4.84 -2.13
CA PRO A 61 8.85 4.23 -2.63
C PRO A 61 9.13 3.46 -3.91
N VAL A 62 8.78 2.19 -3.90
CA VAL A 62 8.97 1.33 -5.07
C VAL A 62 7.65 1.05 -5.79
N SER A 63 6.54 1.29 -5.13
CA SER A 63 5.22 1.10 -5.73
C SER A 63 4.18 1.88 -4.95
N ILE A 64 3.22 2.44 -5.67
CA ILE A 64 2.06 3.11 -5.07
C ILE A 64 0.83 2.47 -5.69
N VAL A 65 -0.01 1.87 -4.84
CA VAL A 65 -1.19 1.16 -5.30
C VAL A 65 -2.43 1.85 -4.74
N PRO A 66 -3.23 2.54 -5.56
CA PRO A 66 -4.44 3.17 -5.07
C PRO A 66 -5.45 2.13 -4.63
N LEU A 67 -6.20 2.45 -3.57
CA LEU A 67 -7.30 1.57 -3.13
C LEU A 67 -8.45 1.63 -4.12
N ASP A 68 -8.70 2.82 -4.64
CA ASP A 68 -9.82 3.04 -5.53
C ASP A 68 -9.42 2.68 -6.96
N PRO A 69 -9.97 1.63 -7.54
CA PRO A 69 -9.57 1.22 -8.88
C PRO A 69 -9.93 2.30 -9.90
N ILE A 70 -9.00 2.53 -10.80
CA ILE A 70 -9.22 3.47 -11.90
C ILE A 70 -10.07 2.77 -12.95
N GLN A 71 -11.19 3.35 -13.26
CA GLN A 71 -12.11 2.81 -14.25
C GLN A 71 -11.67 3.18 -15.65
#